data_2a25ecf523c652f2dca35139a2615524
#
_entry.id   2a25ecf523c652f2dca35139a2615524
#
_cell.length_a   1.000
_cell.length_b   1.000
_cell.length_c   1.000
_cell.angle_alpha   90.00
_cell.angle_beta   90.00
_cell.angle_gamma   90.00
#
_symmetry.space_group_name_H-M   'P 1'
#
loop_
_entity.id
_entity.type
_entity.pdbx_description
1 polymer ?
#
loop_
_entity_poly.entity_id
_entity_poly.type
_entity_poly.pdbx_seq_one_letter_code
_entity_poly.pdbx_strand_id
1 'polypeptide(L)'
;MNTGSENLKVWLGFITYGDVTSDYLPYFLQSLERQTYKSLKIVCFDNSEEVDNENSEYLKQHPEIKVYRQDGNVGFSAAYNRLISEAKASGAEYFFVVNPDTELEPDVIDQLVMTLEKNTHCASVCPKILKWNFQAHIKTTTIDSCGIILSPGLIFRDIGQGEEDRGQHDQAMILGPSGAAGLFRLSALQSIKEKEHYFDEYFFMYKEDCDLAYRLSLAGYTSLLVSSAIMYHDRTVSGGSFLQRFFNRRRRSKAAHRYAFVNQHLLYIKYWQRQIINSKLRIIGAVIIRFFEAFLLEQYLLGSYRYIFQGAKHVKKY
;
A
#
# COMPACT_ATOMS: atom_id res chain seq x y z
N MET A 1 -6.87 -41.52 -9.58
CA MET A 1 -7.08 -40.17 -10.09
C MET A 1 -6.60 -39.23 -9.02
N ASN A 2 -5.40 -38.67 -9.19
CA ASN A 2 -4.81 -37.72 -8.25
C ASN A 2 -5.46 -36.37 -8.47
N THR A 3 -6.38 -35.97 -7.61
CA THR A 3 -6.80 -34.57 -7.51
C THR A 3 -5.67 -33.84 -6.82
N GLY A 4 -4.61 -33.53 -7.57
CA GLY A 4 -3.59 -32.60 -7.12
C GLY A 4 -4.30 -31.28 -6.82
N SER A 5 -4.26 -30.85 -5.58
CA SER A 5 -4.58 -29.47 -5.23
C SER A 5 -3.64 -28.60 -6.06
N GLU A 6 -4.17 -27.96 -7.11
CA GLU A 6 -3.43 -26.94 -7.83
C GLU A 6 -3.01 -25.91 -6.78
N ASN A 7 -1.72 -25.84 -6.50
CA ASN A 7 -1.16 -24.83 -5.61
C ASN A 7 -1.45 -23.48 -6.27
N LEU A 8 -2.41 -22.75 -5.72
CA LEU A 8 -2.78 -21.44 -6.24
C LEU A 8 -1.59 -20.49 -6.04
N LYS A 9 -0.95 -20.12 -7.16
CA LYS A 9 0.31 -19.37 -7.16
C LYS A 9 0.18 -17.99 -6.55
N VAL A 10 -0.95 -17.30 -6.80
CA VAL A 10 -1.22 -15.93 -6.34
C VAL A 10 -2.29 -15.94 -5.27
N TRP A 11 -1.99 -15.33 -4.13
CA TRP A 11 -3.00 -14.90 -3.17
C TRP A 11 -3.19 -13.40 -3.27
N LEU A 12 -4.43 -12.97 -3.44
CA LEU A 12 -4.85 -11.58 -3.44
C LEU A 12 -5.52 -11.30 -2.10
N GLY A 13 -4.96 -10.35 -1.36
CA GLY A 13 -5.50 -9.90 -0.09
C GLY A 13 -6.01 -8.47 -0.15
N PHE A 14 -7.18 -8.23 0.42
CA PHE A 14 -7.73 -6.90 0.63
C PHE A 14 -8.25 -6.73 2.06
N ILE A 15 -8.42 -5.48 2.48
CA ILE A 15 -8.88 -5.14 3.83
C ILE A 15 -10.18 -4.37 3.73
N THR A 16 -11.19 -4.74 4.52
CA THR A 16 -12.41 -3.96 4.73
C THR A 16 -12.38 -3.27 6.10
N TYR A 17 -13.07 -2.13 6.23
CA TYR A 17 -13.17 -1.41 7.47
C TYR A 17 -14.47 -0.60 7.56
N GLY A 18 -15.32 -0.94 8.51
CA GLY A 18 -16.61 -0.30 8.73
C GLY A 18 -17.41 -0.20 7.43
N ASP A 19 -18.22 0.82 7.29
CA ASP A 19 -19.02 1.04 6.07
C ASP A 19 -18.25 1.76 4.95
N VAL A 20 -16.97 2.09 5.19
CA VAL A 20 -16.17 2.91 4.25
C VAL A 20 -15.91 2.20 2.92
N THR A 21 -15.86 0.89 2.91
CA THR A 21 -15.51 0.08 1.73
C THR A 21 -16.70 -0.65 1.09
N SER A 22 -17.87 -0.64 1.73
CA SER A 22 -19.03 -1.41 1.31
C SER A 22 -19.51 -1.05 -0.12
N ASP A 23 -19.53 0.23 -0.44
CA ASP A 23 -19.96 0.72 -1.75
C ASP A 23 -19.04 0.26 -2.90
N TYR A 24 -17.75 0.05 -2.61
CA TYR A 24 -16.75 -0.36 -3.60
C TYR A 24 -16.73 -1.87 -3.85
N LEU A 25 -17.07 -2.69 -2.85
CA LEU A 25 -16.95 -4.14 -2.93
C LEU A 25 -17.61 -4.77 -4.16
N PRO A 26 -18.83 -4.36 -4.59
CA PRO A 26 -19.46 -4.93 -5.79
C PRO A 26 -18.60 -4.74 -7.04
N TYR A 27 -18.06 -3.56 -7.25
CA TYR A 27 -17.23 -3.22 -8.42
C TYR A 27 -15.87 -3.90 -8.35
N PHE A 28 -15.26 -3.88 -7.17
CA PHE A 28 -13.98 -4.52 -6.93
C PHE A 28 -14.05 -6.02 -7.19
N LEU A 29 -14.99 -6.75 -6.56
CA LEU A 29 -15.12 -8.20 -6.72
C LEU A 29 -15.51 -8.57 -8.15
N GLN A 30 -16.41 -7.83 -8.80
CA GLN A 30 -16.71 -8.02 -10.20
C GLN A 30 -15.48 -7.87 -11.10
N SER A 31 -14.57 -6.93 -10.78
CA SER A 31 -13.32 -6.77 -11.52
C SER A 31 -12.37 -7.94 -11.34
N LEU A 32 -12.38 -8.58 -10.16
CA LEU A 32 -11.60 -9.79 -9.88
C LEU A 32 -12.16 -11.04 -10.59
N GLU A 33 -13.48 -11.18 -10.67
CA GLU A 33 -14.12 -12.26 -11.43
C GLU A 33 -13.76 -12.24 -12.92
N ARG A 34 -13.58 -11.03 -13.48
CA ARG A 34 -13.20 -10.82 -14.89
C ARG A 34 -11.72 -11.08 -15.16
N GLN A 35 -10.88 -11.32 -14.15
CA GLN A 35 -9.46 -11.57 -14.36
C GLN A 35 -9.22 -12.82 -15.21
N THR A 36 -8.32 -12.71 -16.17
CA THR A 36 -7.90 -13.82 -17.04
C THR A 36 -7.05 -14.84 -16.30
N TYR A 37 -6.27 -14.39 -15.31
CA TYR A 37 -5.45 -15.24 -14.46
C TYR A 37 -6.29 -16.10 -13.52
N LYS A 38 -6.14 -17.44 -13.60
CA LYS A 38 -7.03 -18.39 -12.91
C LYS A 38 -6.43 -19.02 -11.65
N SER A 39 -5.09 -19.05 -11.50
CA SER A 39 -4.44 -19.63 -10.32
C SER A 39 -4.41 -18.63 -9.15
N LEU A 40 -5.59 -18.10 -8.80
CA LEU A 40 -5.82 -16.99 -7.86
C LEU A 40 -6.65 -17.45 -6.66
N LYS A 41 -6.17 -17.13 -5.46
CA LYS A 41 -6.93 -17.20 -4.20
C LYS A 41 -7.21 -15.80 -3.69
N ILE A 42 -8.49 -15.48 -3.48
CA ILE A 42 -8.90 -14.20 -2.90
C ILE A 42 -9.15 -14.39 -1.41
N VAL A 43 -8.62 -13.47 -0.59
CA VAL A 43 -8.80 -13.45 0.86
C VAL A 43 -9.05 -12.03 1.34
N CYS A 44 -9.87 -11.90 2.37
CA CYS A 44 -10.20 -10.62 2.98
C CYS A 44 -9.74 -10.60 4.44
N PHE A 45 -9.30 -9.45 4.94
CA PHE A 45 -9.20 -9.18 6.35
C PHE A 45 -10.23 -8.10 6.71
N ASP A 46 -11.24 -8.47 7.50
CA ASP A 46 -12.20 -7.48 8.00
C ASP A 46 -11.62 -6.84 9.26
N ASN A 47 -11.28 -5.57 9.14
CA ASN A 47 -10.65 -4.74 10.16
C ASN A 47 -11.68 -3.90 10.93
N SER A 48 -12.97 -4.17 10.74
CA SER A 48 -14.07 -3.44 11.37
C SER A 48 -14.16 -3.77 12.87
N GLU A 49 -14.58 -2.79 13.65
CA GLU A 49 -14.82 -3.00 15.10
C GLU A 49 -16.04 -3.88 15.33
N GLU A 50 -17.10 -3.69 14.55
CA GLU A 50 -18.34 -4.47 14.62
C GLU A 50 -18.26 -5.71 13.72
N VAL A 51 -18.77 -6.83 14.20
CA VAL A 51 -18.80 -8.11 13.46
C VAL A 51 -19.81 -8.06 12.33
N ASP A 52 -21.00 -7.58 12.66
CA ASP A 52 -22.08 -7.41 11.68
C ASP A 52 -22.02 -5.99 11.13
N ASN A 53 -21.46 -5.86 9.94
CA ASN A 53 -21.30 -4.61 9.20
C ASN A 53 -21.62 -4.84 7.71
N GLU A 54 -21.82 -3.78 6.93
CA GLU A 54 -22.21 -3.88 5.53
C GLU A 54 -21.23 -4.71 4.67
N ASN A 55 -19.91 -4.60 4.93
CA ASN A 55 -18.93 -5.42 4.22
C ASN A 55 -19.11 -6.91 4.53
N SER A 56 -19.30 -7.25 5.82
CA SER A 56 -19.47 -8.63 6.24
C SER A 56 -20.75 -9.24 5.64
N GLU A 57 -21.84 -8.47 5.60
CA GLU A 57 -23.09 -8.92 4.97
C GLU A 57 -22.92 -9.15 3.46
N TYR A 58 -22.20 -8.27 2.77
CA TYR A 58 -21.91 -8.45 1.36
C TYR A 58 -21.02 -9.68 1.12
N LEU A 59 -19.96 -9.85 1.91
CA LEU A 59 -19.02 -10.97 1.78
C LEU A 59 -19.64 -12.34 2.12
N LYS A 60 -20.75 -12.42 2.88
CA LYS A 60 -21.50 -13.67 3.08
C LYS A 60 -22.06 -14.24 1.76
N GLN A 61 -22.24 -13.40 0.74
CA GLN A 61 -22.69 -13.84 -0.60
C GLN A 61 -21.53 -14.42 -1.45
N HIS A 62 -20.27 -14.31 -0.96
CA HIS A 62 -19.04 -14.75 -1.62
C HIS A 62 -18.30 -15.79 -0.77
N PRO A 63 -18.87 -16.99 -0.56
CA PRO A 63 -18.30 -18.01 0.35
C PRO A 63 -16.93 -18.55 -0.09
N GLU A 64 -16.52 -18.32 -1.35
CA GLU A 64 -15.18 -18.63 -1.87
C GLU A 64 -14.09 -17.72 -1.29
N ILE A 65 -14.46 -16.53 -0.77
CA ILE A 65 -13.56 -15.57 -0.17
C ILE A 65 -13.43 -15.89 1.33
N LYS A 66 -12.25 -16.35 1.74
CA LYS A 66 -12.01 -16.56 3.17
C LYS A 66 -11.78 -15.22 3.86
N VAL A 67 -12.66 -14.90 4.81
CA VAL A 67 -12.56 -13.69 5.63
C VAL A 67 -11.82 -14.00 6.93
N TYR A 68 -10.77 -13.22 7.19
CA TYR A 68 -10.03 -13.24 8.46
C TYR A 68 -10.44 -12.02 9.28
N ARG A 69 -10.39 -12.16 10.59
CA ARG A 69 -10.78 -11.10 11.52
C ARG A 69 -9.98 -11.23 12.81
N GLN A 70 -9.86 -10.15 13.54
CA GLN A 70 -9.32 -10.08 14.89
C GLN A 70 -10.13 -9.04 15.68
N ASP A 71 -10.01 -9.02 17.00
CA ASP A 71 -10.69 -8.04 17.83
C ASP A 71 -10.19 -6.63 17.54
N GLY A 72 -11.09 -5.76 17.08
CA GLY A 72 -10.85 -4.37 16.77
C GLY A 72 -10.01 -4.12 15.49
N ASN A 73 -9.74 -2.86 15.23
CA ASN A 73 -8.92 -2.43 14.10
C ASN A 73 -7.43 -2.60 14.41
N VAL A 74 -6.79 -3.55 13.75
CA VAL A 74 -5.36 -3.85 13.91
C VAL A 74 -4.45 -3.03 12.97
N GLY A 75 -5.03 -2.22 12.08
CA GLY A 75 -4.32 -1.43 11.07
C GLY A 75 -3.96 -2.22 9.82
N PHE A 76 -3.40 -1.51 8.86
CA PHE A 76 -3.02 -2.05 7.55
C PHE A 76 -1.91 -3.10 7.68
N SER A 77 -0.83 -2.76 8.39
CA SER A 77 0.36 -3.61 8.49
C SER A 77 0.08 -4.96 9.14
N ALA A 78 -0.63 -4.99 10.27
CA ALA A 78 -0.93 -6.24 10.97
C ALA A 78 -1.93 -7.12 10.19
N ALA A 79 -2.95 -6.51 9.58
CA ALA A 79 -3.90 -7.22 8.73
C ALA A 79 -3.19 -7.91 7.54
N TYR A 80 -2.34 -7.20 6.81
CA TYR A 80 -1.60 -7.80 5.70
C TYR A 80 -0.53 -8.79 6.17
N ASN A 81 0.12 -8.59 7.31
CA ASN A 81 1.02 -9.58 7.90
C ASN A 81 0.32 -10.92 8.13
N ARG A 82 -0.92 -10.88 8.63
CA ARG A 82 -1.75 -12.09 8.81
C ARG A 82 -2.05 -12.75 7.47
N LEU A 83 -2.54 -12.01 6.48
CA LEU A 83 -2.89 -12.56 5.17
C LEU A 83 -1.67 -13.14 4.44
N ILE A 84 -0.52 -12.45 4.46
CA ILE A 84 0.72 -12.91 3.85
C ILE A 84 1.24 -14.19 4.53
N SER A 85 1.13 -14.28 5.85
CA SER A 85 1.53 -15.48 6.60
C SER A 85 0.68 -16.69 6.22
N GLU A 86 -0.63 -16.52 6.07
CA GLU A 86 -1.55 -17.57 5.60
C GLU A 86 -1.23 -18.00 4.17
N ALA A 87 -0.99 -17.04 3.27
CA ALA A 87 -0.60 -17.31 1.90
C ALA A 87 0.71 -18.13 1.84
N LYS A 88 1.70 -17.73 2.63
CA LYS A 88 2.97 -18.43 2.71
C LYS A 88 2.82 -19.86 3.25
N ALA A 89 2.04 -20.03 4.30
CA ALA A 89 1.75 -21.34 4.89
C ALA A 89 1.02 -22.28 3.91
N SER A 90 0.24 -21.71 2.99
CA SER A 90 -0.47 -22.45 1.94
C SER A 90 0.37 -22.73 0.69
N GLY A 91 1.65 -22.34 0.67
CA GLY A 91 2.56 -22.60 -0.46
C GLY A 91 2.41 -21.62 -1.64
N ALA A 92 1.75 -20.47 -1.46
CA ALA A 92 1.69 -19.45 -2.49
C ALA A 92 3.09 -18.93 -2.86
N GLU A 93 3.25 -18.52 -4.12
CA GLU A 93 4.50 -17.95 -4.64
C GLU A 93 4.47 -16.41 -4.57
N TYR A 94 3.29 -15.82 -4.78
CA TYR A 94 3.07 -14.39 -4.84
C TYR A 94 1.92 -13.95 -3.95
N PHE A 95 2.01 -12.72 -3.46
CA PHE A 95 0.94 -12.07 -2.72
C PHE A 95 0.62 -10.69 -3.33
N PHE A 96 -0.64 -10.50 -3.70
CA PHE A 96 -1.12 -9.24 -4.23
C PHE A 96 -1.82 -8.45 -3.12
N VAL A 97 -1.18 -7.38 -2.68
CA VAL A 97 -1.78 -6.35 -1.83
C VAL A 97 -2.63 -5.46 -2.72
N VAL A 98 -3.91 -5.28 -2.43
CA VAL A 98 -4.78 -4.41 -3.21
C VAL A 98 -5.88 -3.81 -2.34
N ASN A 99 -6.18 -2.54 -2.53
CA ASN A 99 -7.26 -1.87 -1.83
C ASN A 99 -8.62 -2.15 -2.51
N PRO A 100 -9.73 -2.27 -1.76
CA PRO A 100 -11.04 -2.55 -2.34
C PRO A 100 -11.70 -1.34 -3.02
N ASP A 101 -11.19 -0.11 -2.85
CA ASP A 101 -11.60 1.09 -3.58
C ASP A 101 -10.93 1.19 -4.97
N THR A 102 -10.69 0.03 -5.59
CA THR A 102 -10.05 -0.11 -6.91
C THR A 102 -10.89 -0.94 -7.86
N GLU A 103 -10.67 -0.75 -9.16
CA GLU A 103 -11.20 -1.59 -10.24
C GLU A 103 -10.06 -1.97 -11.19
N LEU A 104 -9.91 -3.27 -11.48
CA LEU A 104 -8.84 -3.82 -12.30
C LEU A 104 -9.33 -4.10 -13.72
N GLU A 105 -8.50 -3.78 -14.73
CA GLU A 105 -8.72 -4.29 -16.09
C GLU A 105 -8.46 -5.82 -16.12
N PRO A 106 -9.07 -6.56 -17.08
CA PRO A 106 -9.15 -8.03 -17.01
C PRO A 106 -7.82 -8.79 -17.00
N ASP A 107 -6.75 -8.23 -17.53
CA ASP A 107 -5.44 -8.92 -17.68
C ASP A 107 -4.36 -8.42 -16.71
N VAL A 108 -4.72 -7.61 -15.74
CA VAL A 108 -3.77 -7.00 -14.78
C VAL A 108 -2.94 -8.06 -14.07
N ILE A 109 -3.57 -9.08 -13.49
CA ILE A 109 -2.85 -10.09 -12.70
C ILE A 109 -1.93 -10.93 -13.60
N ASP A 110 -2.37 -11.29 -14.80
CA ASP A 110 -1.52 -12.00 -15.77
C ASP A 110 -0.25 -11.21 -16.09
N GLN A 111 -0.38 -9.93 -16.41
CA GLN A 111 0.74 -9.08 -16.77
C GLN A 111 1.72 -8.90 -15.60
N LEU A 112 1.21 -8.73 -14.37
CA LEU A 112 2.04 -8.61 -13.18
C LEU A 112 2.82 -9.91 -12.91
N VAL A 113 2.15 -11.06 -12.95
CA VAL A 113 2.77 -12.38 -12.73
C VAL A 113 3.83 -12.65 -13.80
N MET A 114 3.49 -12.47 -15.08
CA MET A 114 4.44 -12.68 -16.19
C MET A 114 5.69 -11.81 -16.04
N THR A 115 5.53 -10.58 -15.55
CA THR A 115 6.67 -9.68 -15.32
C THR A 115 7.57 -10.18 -14.19
N LEU A 116 6.99 -10.63 -13.06
CA LEU A 116 7.77 -11.24 -11.97
C LEU A 116 8.48 -12.51 -12.43
N GLU A 117 7.82 -13.40 -13.16
CA GLU A 117 8.42 -14.65 -13.64
C GLU A 117 9.61 -14.41 -14.55
N LYS A 118 9.52 -13.42 -15.45
CA LYS A 118 10.63 -13.03 -16.33
C LYS A 118 11.80 -12.38 -15.60
N ASN A 119 11.55 -11.78 -14.41
CA ASN A 119 12.55 -11.02 -13.67
C ASN A 119 12.77 -11.62 -12.27
N THR A 120 13.61 -12.64 -12.18
CA THR A 120 13.80 -13.42 -10.95
C THR A 120 14.37 -12.62 -9.78
N HIS A 121 15.10 -11.52 -10.06
CA HIS A 121 15.65 -10.61 -9.05
C HIS A 121 14.67 -9.50 -8.64
N CYS A 122 13.50 -9.44 -9.28
CA CYS A 122 12.44 -8.50 -8.95
C CYS A 122 11.61 -9.03 -7.77
N ALA A 123 11.51 -8.22 -6.72
CA ALA A 123 10.73 -8.56 -5.52
C ALA A 123 9.27 -8.14 -5.63
N SER A 124 8.97 -7.08 -6.38
CA SER A 124 7.62 -6.57 -6.51
C SER A 124 7.37 -5.86 -7.82
N VAL A 125 6.12 -5.89 -8.25
CA VAL A 125 5.66 -5.14 -9.41
C VAL A 125 4.37 -4.38 -9.05
N CYS A 126 4.14 -3.25 -9.70
CA CYS A 126 2.89 -2.52 -9.58
C CYS A 126 2.26 -2.26 -10.95
N PRO A 127 0.93 -2.21 -11.02
CA PRO A 127 0.23 -1.71 -12.20
C PRO A 127 0.37 -0.19 -12.30
N LYS A 128 0.03 0.38 -13.46
CA LYS A 128 -0.27 1.79 -13.60
C LYS A 128 -1.66 2.04 -13.02
N ILE A 129 -1.72 2.91 -12.02
CA ILE A 129 -2.96 3.24 -11.34
C ILE A 129 -3.44 4.60 -11.81
N LEU A 130 -4.64 4.63 -12.39
CA LEU A 130 -5.34 5.84 -12.82
C LEU A 130 -6.41 6.20 -11.80
N LYS A 131 -6.84 7.45 -11.79
CA LYS A 131 -7.90 7.90 -10.89
C LYS A 131 -9.26 7.43 -11.36
N TRP A 132 -10.03 6.97 -10.41
CA TRP A 132 -11.44 6.66 -10.55
C TRP A 132 -12.27 7.72 -9.81
N ASN A 133 -13.23 8.31 -10.46
CA ASN A 133 -14.27 9.08 -9.78
C ASN A 133 -15.45 8.15 -9.56
N PHE A 134 -15.49 7.50 -8.42
CA PHE A 134 -16.48 6.50 -8.10
C PHE A 134 -17.89 7.07 -8.12
N GLN A 135 -18.13 8.23 -7.50
CA GLN A 135 -19.45 8.83 -7.42
C GLN A 135 -20.05 9.16 -8.79
N ALA A 136 -19.21 9.53 -9.76
CA ALA A 136 -19.63 9.80 -11.12
C ALA A 136 -19.53 8.56 -12.04
N HIS A 137 -19.02 7.43 -11.56
CA HIS A 137 -18.67 6.22 -12.32
C HIS A 137 -17.76 6.51 -13.53
N ILE A 138 -16.81 7.44 -13.38
CA ILE A 138 -15.91 7.87 -14.47
C ILE A 138 -14.48 7.37 -14.18
N LYS A 139 -13.98 6.50 -15.02
CA LYS A 139 -12.57 6.15 -15.16
C LYS A 139 -11.86 7.29 -15.89
N THR A 140 -10.80 7.84 -15.29
CA THR A 140 -10.07 8.97 -15.86
C THR A 140 -8.74 8.54 -16.46
N THR A 141 -8.11 9.43 -17.19
CA THR A 141 -6.73 9.30 -17.68
C THR A 141 -5.71 10.00 -16.78
N THR A 142 -6.14 10.50 -15.62
CA THR A 142 -5.26 11.11 -14.64
C THR A 142 -4.55 10.03 -13.82
N ILE A 143 -3.23 10.09 -13.75
CA ILE A 143 -2.42 9.15 -12.97
C ILE A 143 -2.69 9.35 -11.47
N ASP A 144 -2.95 8.26 -10.77
CA ASP A 144 -2.90 8.21 -9.31
C ASP A 144 -1.51 7.77 -8.82
N SER A 145 -0.95 6.71 -9.40
CA SER A 145 0.41 6.26 -9.08
C SER A 145 0.99 5.38 -10.21
N CYS A 146 2.25 5.63 -10.56
CA CYS A 146 3.09 4.71 -11.33
C CYS A 146 4.17 4.07 -10.44
N GLY A 147 3.88 3.84 -9.15
CA GLY A 147 4.82 3.37 -8.15
C GLY A 147 5.48 4.50 -7.36
N ILE A 148 6.26 4.13 -6.36
CA ILE A 148 6.91 5.05 -5.42
C ILE A 148 8.36 5.31 -5.85
N ILE A 149 8.80 6.56 -5.76
CA ILE A 149 10.21 6.91 -5.83
C ILE A 149 10.70 7.48 -4.50
N LEU A 150 12.01 7.35 -4.26
CA LEU A 150 12.71 7.92 -3.12
C LEU A 150 13.64 9.05 -3.57
N SER A 151 13.48 10.21 -2.95
CA SER A 151 14.36 11.37 -3.11
C SER A 151 15.19 11.61 -1.84
N PRO A 152 16.36 12.31 -1.93
CA PRO A 152 17.17 12.65 -0.78
C PRO A 152 16.38 13.36 0.32
N GLY A 153 16.60 12.93 1.58
CA GLY A 153 15.83 13.39 2.74
C GLY A 153 14.68 12.43 3.08
N LEU A 154 14.73 11.19 2.61
CA LEU A 154 13.68 10.17 2.79
C LEU A 154 12.30 10.69 2.39
N ILE A 155 12.26 11.35 1.24
CA ILE A 155 11.04 11.88 0.64
C ILE A 155 10.50 10.85 -0.36
N PHE A 156 9.42 10.18 0.01
CA PHE A 156 8.72 9.22 -0.84
C PHE A 156 7.55 9.90 -1.55
N ARG A 157 7.40 9.65 -2.86
CA ARG A 157 6.34 10.22 -3.69
C ARG A 157 5.83 9.20 -4.68
N ASP A 158 4.54 9.24 -4.98
CA ASP A 158 3.95 8.54 -6.11
C ASP A 158 4.39 9.23 -7.41
N ILE A 159 4.86 8.43 -8.37
CA ILE A 159 5.28 8.92 -9.70
C ILE A 159 4.03 9.31 -10.49
N GLY A 160 4.06 10.46 -11.13
CA GLY A 160 3.01 10.94 -12.03
C GLY A 160 1.72 11.39 -11.33
N GLN A 161 1.65 11.39 -9.99
CA GLN A 161 0.42 11.67 -9.27
C GLN A 161 -0.21 13.01 -9.65
N GLY A 162 -1.43 12.95 -10.20
CA GLY A 162 -2.21 14.11 -10.63
C GLY A 162 -1.88 14.62 -12.03
N GLU A 163 -0.97 13.96 -12.74
CA GLU A 163 -0.65 14.24 -14.14
C GLU A 163 -1.61 13.50 -15.07
N GLU A 164 -1.82 14.03 -16.27
CA GLU A 164 -2.47 13.34 -17.38
C GLU A 164 -1.56 12.24 -17.91
N ASP A 165 -2.06 11.02 -18.07
CA ASP A 165 -1.28 9.91 -18.66
C ASP A 165 -1.11 10.09 -20.16
N ARG A 166 0.16 10.18 -20.56
CA ARG A 166 0.62 10.26 -21.97
C ARG A 166 1.72 9.25 -22.25
N GLY A 167 1.87 8.24 -21.38
CA GLY A 167 2.97 7.28 -21.44
C GLY A 167 4.32 7.82 -20.94
N GLN A 168 4.39 9.03 -20.40
CA GLN A 168 5.62 9.69 -19.98
C GLN A 168 6.33 8.99 -18.81
N HIS A 169 5.63 8.15 -18.07
CA HIS A 169 6.17 7.38 -16.93
C HIS A 169 6.28 5.87 -17.18
N ASP A 170 5.99 5.38 -18.41
CA ASP A 170 5.92 3.95 -18.72
C ASP A 170 7.22 3.18 -18.49
N GLN A 171 8.35 3.88 -18.53
CA GLN A 171 9.69 3.34 -18.29
C GLN A 171 10.27 3.80 -16.94
N ALA A 172 9.44 4.25 -16.01
CA ALA A 172 9.91 4.78 -14.72
C ALA A 172 10.60 3.71 -13.88
N MET A 173 11.76 4.06 -13.34
CA MET A 173 12.39 3.27 -12.29
C MET A 173 11.69 3.57 -10.96
N ILE A 174 11.17 2.54 -10.31
CA ILE A 174 10.45 2.66 -9.05
C ILE A 174 11.24 2.07 -7.88
N LEU A 175 11.01 2.60 -6.70
CA LEU A 175 11.47 1.98 -5.45
C LEU A 175 10.59 0.78 -5.08
N GLY A 176 9.29 0.89 -5.30
CA GLY A 176 8.30 -0.13 -5.02
C GLY A 176 6.88 0.30 -5.36
N PRO A 177 5.91 -0.62 -5.20
CA PRO A 177 4.49 -0.32 -5.31
C PRO A 177 4.00 0.71 -4.27
N SER A 178 2.95 1.46 -4.60
CA SER A 178 2.17 2.17 -3.59
C SER A 178 1.29 1.19 -2.80
N GLY A 179 0.83 1.61 -1.61
CA GLY A 179 -0.05 0.79 -0.77
C GLY A 179 -1.41 0.44 -1.41
N ALA A 180 -1.78 1.09 -2.54
CA ALA A 180 -3.03 0.81 -3.23
C ALA A 180 -3.00 -0.52 -4.01
N ALA A 181 -1.85 -0.86 -4.65
CA ALA A 181 -1.69 -2.13 -5.35
C ALA A 181 -0.22 -2.51 -5.57
N GLY A 182 0.15 -3.72 -5.17
CA GLY A 182 1.47 -4.28 -5.40
C GLY A 182 1.49 -5.80 -5.33
N LEU A 183 2.01 -6.45 -6.37
CA LEU A 183 2.25 -7.88 -6.37
C LEU A 183 3.68 -8.16 -5.89
N PHE A 184 3.81 -8.95 -4.85
CA PHE A 184 5.08 -9.25 -4.18
C PHE A 184 5.45 -10.74 -4.33
N ARG A 185 6.73 -11.00 -4.55
CA ARG A 185 7.31 -12.34 -4.47
C ARG A 185 7.47 -12.72 -2.99
N LEU A 186 6.80 -13.78 -2.54
CA LEU A 186 6.81 -14.20 -1.13
C LEU A 186 8.20 -14.62 -0.63
N SER A 187 9.05 -15.17 -1.49
CA SER A 187 10.44 -15.47 -1.11
C SER A 187 11.27 -14.21 -0.82
N ALA A 188 11.04 -13.11 -1.57
CA ALA A 188 11.70 -11.84 -1.30
C ALA A 188 11.18 -11.19 0.00
N LEU A 189 9.86 -11.21 0.24
CA LEU A 189 9.30 -10.76 1.51
C LEU A 189 9.86 -11.55 2.70
N GLN A 190 10.00 -12.86 2.55
CA GLN A 190 10.55 -13.72 3.59
C GLN A 190 12.00 -13.37 3.93
N SER A 191 12.82 -13.00 2.94
CA SER A 191 14.23 -12.66 3.14
C SER A 191 14.46 -11.36 3.92
N ILE A 192 13.47 -10.45 3.92
CA ILE A 192 13.54 -9.15 4.63
C ILE A 192 12.66 -9.09 5.88
N LYS A 193 12.06 -10.21 6.26
CA LYS A 193 11.16 -10.33 7.41
C LYS A 193 11.87 -9.84 8.68
N GLU A 194 11.21 -9.00 9.44
CA GLU A 194 11.69 -8.54 10.74
C GLU A 194 10.93 -9.25 11.84
N LYS A 195 11.61 -10.12 12.62
CA LYS A 195 10.97 -11.05 13.53
C LYS A 195 9.95 -11.90 12.74
N GLU A 196 8.65 -11.76 13.06
CA GLU A 196 7.58 -12.48 12.39
C GLU A 196 6.78 -11.61 11.40
N HIS A 197 7.23 -10.36 11.15
CA HIS A 197 6.47 -9.37 10.40
C HIS A 197 7.09 -9.02 9.04
N TYR A 198 6.28 -8.97 8.00
CA TYR A 198 6.64 -8.49 6.65
C TYR A 198 6.54 -6.97 6.58
N PHE A 199 5.39 -6.41 7.00
CA PHE A 199 5.23 -4.99 7.28
C PHE A 199 5.59 -4.71 8.73
N ASP A 200 6.23 -3.58 9.00
CA ASP A 200 6.51 -3.12 10.36
C ASP A 200 5.21 -2.59 10.99
N GLU A 201 4.67 -3.28 11.99
CA GLU A 201 3.36 -2.98 12.60
C GLU A 201 3.34 -1.67 13.41
N TYR A 202 4.50 -1.06 13.67
CA TYR A 202 4.54 0.30 14.21
C TYR A 202 4.04 1.33 13.20
N PHE A 203 4.06 1.01 11.90
CA PHE A 203 3.34 1.75 10.88
C PHE A 203 1.92 1.20 10.77
N PHE A 204 1.07 1.59 11.68
CA PHE A 204 -0.33 1.14 11.74
C PHE A 204 -1.04 1.31 10.39
N MET A 205 -0.88 2.48 9.76
CA MET A 205 -1.30 2.82 8.40
C MET A 205 -0.52 4.04 7.90
N TYR A 206 -0.30 4.12 6.60
CA TYR A 206 0.53 5.11 5.89
C TYR A 206 2.03 4.95 6.14
N LYS A 207 2.80 4.94 5.05
CA LYS A 207 4.25 4.79 4.99
C LYS A 207 4.80 3.38 5.25
N GLU A 208 3.97 2.40 5.55
CA GLU A 208 4.34 0.99 5.60
C GLU A 208 4.79 0.47 4.25
N ASP A 209 4.17 0.94 3.17
CA ASP A 209 4.56 0.70 1.77
C ASP A 209 5.94 1.26 1.45
N CYS A 210 6.21 2.50 1.89
CA CYS A 210 7.51 3.15 1.75
C CYS A 210 8.61 2.40 2.52
N ASP A 211 8.31 1.95 3.74
CA ASP A 211 9.21 1.15 4.57
C ASP A 211 9.54 -0.19 3.90
N LEU A 212 8.51 -0.92 3.46
CA LEU A 212 8.66 -2.22 2.80
C LEU A 212 9.48 -2.09 1.52
N ALA A 213 9.12 -1.13 0.64
CA ALA A 213 9.84 -0.89 -0.60
C ALA A 213 11.32 -0.55 -0.35
N TYR A 214 11.61 0.27 0.67
CA TYR A 214 12.98 0.62 0.99
C TYR A 214 13.76 -0.56 1.57
N ARG A 215 13.16 -1.41 2.41
CA ARG A 215 13.81 -2.64 2.91
C ARG A 215 14.13 -3.63 1.79
N LEU A 216 13.23 -3.82 0.83
CA LEU A 216 13.48 -4.64 -0.36
C LEU A 216 14.65 -4.09 -1.18
N SER A 217 14.68 -2.78 -1.42
CA SER A 217 15.78 -2.11 -2.12
C SER A 217 17.12 -2.24 -1.38
N LEU A 218 17.13 -2.07 -0.05
CA LEU A 218 18.34 -2.26 0.77
C LEU A 218 18.85 -3.71 0.76
N ALA A 219 17.97 -4.67 0.56
CA ALA A 219 18.32 -6.09 0.37
C ALA A 219 18.80 -6.42 -1.05
N GLY A 220 18.85 -5.42 -1.94
CA GLY A 220 19.35 -5.56 -3.30
C GLY A 220 18.28 -5.93 -4.34
N TYR A 221 17.03 -6.08 -3.96
CA TYR A 221 15.94 -6.37 -4.90
C TYR A 221 15.55 -5.15 -5.73
N THR A 222 15.03 -5.42 -6.92
CA THR A 222 14.40 -4.41 -7.78
C THR A 222 12.89 -4.47 -7.67
N SER A 223 12.22 -3.38 -8.09
CA SER A 223 10.78 -3.31 -8.29
C SER A 223 10.50 -2.71 -9.67
N LEU A 224 9.42 -3.14 -10.34
CA LEU A 224 9.10 -2.70 -11.69
C LEU A 224 7.66 -2.18 -11.79
N LEU A 225 7.49 -1.15 -12.60
CA LEU A 225 6.18 -0.72 -13.10
C LEU A 225 5.81 -1.60 -14.31
N VAL A 226 4.59 -2.10 -14.32
CA VAL A 226 3.97 -2.77 -15.49
C VAL A 226 2.95 -1.79 -16.07
N SER A 227 3.41 -0.90 -16.92
CA SER A 227 2.62 0.23 -17.43
C SER A 227 1.43 -0.18 -18.30
N SER A 228 1.44 -1.39 -18.85
CA SER A 228 0.32 -1.98 -19.60
C SER A 228 -0.76 -2.59 -18.70
N ALA A 229 -0.43 -2.93 -17.45
CA ALA A 229 -1.41 -3.38 -16.46
C ALA A 229 -2.11 -2.16 -15.85
N ILE A 230 -3.35 -1.92 -16.24
CA ILE A 230 -4.10 -0.73 -15.86
C ILE A 230 -5.12 -1.07 -14.77
N MET A 231 -5.17 -0.26 -13.73
CA MET A 231 -6.24 -0.28 -12.75
C MET A 231 -6.65 1.14 -12.36
N TYR A 232 -7.82 1.26 -11.75
CA TYR A 232 -8.42 2.52 -11.34
C TYR A 232 -8.60 2.54 -9.83
N HIS A 233 -8.40 3.70 -9.21
CA HIS A 233 -8.46 3.87 -7.75
C HIS A 233 -9.18 5.17 -7.39
N ASP A 234 -10.19 5.08 -6.53
CA ASP A 234 -10.88 6.25 -5.99
C ASP A 234 -10.16 6.80 -4.75
N ARG A 235 -9.01 7.39 -5.00
CA ARG A 235 -8.27 8.04 -3.92
C ARG A 235 -8.93 9.37 -3.56
N THR A 236 -9.81 9.37 -2.59
CA THR A 236 -10.54 10.57 -2.12
C THR A 236 -9.65 11.72 -1.63
N VAL A 237 -8.34 11.50 -1.44
CA VAL A 237 -7.45 12.47 -0.78
C VAL A 237 -6.08 12.56 -1.45
N SER A 238 -6.02 13.00 -2.73
CA SER A 238 -4.71 13.37 -3.26
C SER A 238 -4.77 14.15 -4.57
N GLY A 239 -3.83 15.08 -4.71
CA GLY A 239 -3.56 15.86 -5.91
C GLY A 239 -3.95 17.33 -5.78
N GLY A 240 -3.11 18.20 -6.32
CA GLY A 240 -3.37 19.63 -6.40
C GLY A 240 -2.13 20.49 -6.18
N SER A 241 -2.21 21.76 -6.61
CA SER A 241 -1.19 22.78 -6.38
C SER A 241 -0.90 22.96 -4.88
N PHE A 242 0.17 23.66 -4.53
CA PHE A 242 0.51 23.99 -3.13
C PHE A 242 -0.69 24.56 -2.35
N LEU A 243 -1.46 25.46 -2.96
CA LEU A 243 -2.66 26.05 -2.38
C LEU A 243 -3.78 25.01 -2.22
N GLN A 244 -4.02 24.16 -3.20
CA GLN A 244 -5.00 23.06 -3.10
C GLN A 244 -4.62 22.05 -2.02
N ARG A 245 -3.34 21.74 -1.85
CA ARG A 245 -2.85 20.89 -0.75
C ARG A 245 -3.12 21.52 0.61
N PHE A 246 -2.98 22.83 0.72
CA PHE A 246 -3.30 23.58 1.95
C PHE A 246 -4.79 23.51 2.29
N PHE A 247 -5.67 23.69 1.30
CA PHE A 247 -7.12 23.58 1.51
C PHE A 247 -7.58 22.12 1.69
N ASN A 248 -6.98 21.16 0.98
CA ASN A 248 -7.29 19.74 1.11
C ASN A 248 -6.79 19.15 2.45
N ARG A 249 -5.81 19.76 3.13
CA ARG A 249 -5.42 19.38 4.51
C ARG A 249 -6.61 19.40 5.48
N ARG A 250 -7.57 20.29 5.28
CA ARG A 250 -8.79 20.37 6.11
C ARG A 250 -9.81 19.26 5.84
N ARG A 251 -9.71 18.57 4.70
CA ARG A 251 -10.61 17.47 4.31
C ARG A 251 -10.09 16.09 4.77
N ARG A 252 -8.79 15.96 5.06
CA ARG A 252 -8.23 14.71 5.59
C ARG A 252 -8.70 14.47 7.01
N SER A 253 -8.99 13.19 7.36
CA SER A 253 -9.23 12.86 8.75
C SER A 253 -7.98 13.23 9.57
N LYS A 254 -8.18 13.86 10.74
CA LYS A 254 -7.08 14.21 11.66
C LYS A 254 -6.26 12.97 12.06
N ALA A 255 -6.91 11.81 12.12
CA ALA A 255 -6.26 10.54 12.42
C ALA A 255 -5.28 10.13 11.32
N ALA A 256 -5.72 10.12 10.05
CA ALA A 256 -4.88 9.80 8.90
C ALA A 256 -3.65 10.72 8.81
N HIS A 257 -3.86 12.03 9.04
CA HIS A 257 -2.76 12.99 9.03
C HIS A 257 -1.78 12.76 10.19
N ARG A 258 -2.28 12.40 11.38
CA ARG A 258 -1.46 12.05 12.54
C ARG A 258 -0.60 10.82 12.27
N TYR A 259 -1.15 9.75 11.70
CA TYR A 259 -0.37 8.57 11.32
C TYR A 259 0.71 8.90 10.30
N ALA A 260 0.38 9.61 9.22
CA ALA A 260 1.36 10.00 8.22
C ALA A 260 2.48 10.90 8.80
N PHE A 261 2.16 11.77 9.75
CA PHE A 261 3.11 12.62 10.44
C PHE A 261 4.07 11.79 11.32
N VAL A 262 3.53 10.93 12.18
CA VAL A 262 4.32 10.06 13.08
C VAL A 262 5.21 9.13 12.25
N ASN A 263 4.64 8.45 11.28
CA ASN A 263 5.34 7.44 10.50
C ASN A 263 6.46 8.03 9.63
N GLN A 264 6.30 9.26 9.12
CA GLN A 264 7.40 9.94 8.44
C GLN A 264 8.59 10.21 9.38
N HIS A 265 8.33 10.55 10.65
CA HIS A 265 9.42 10.73 11.64
C HIS A 265 10.05 9.38 12.03
N LEU A 266 9.26 8.30 12.11
CA LEU A 266 9.79 6.95 12.35
C LEU A 266 10.70 6.49 11.20
N LEU A 267 10.35 6.80 9.93
CA LEU A 267 11.25 6.55 8.79
C LEU A 267 12.58 7.31 8.91
N TYR A 268 12.53 8.57 9.34
CA TYR A 268 13.75 9.35 9.58
C TYR A 268 14.64 8.70 10.64
N ILE A 269 14.06 8.22 11.74
CA ILE A 269 14.78 7.55 12.83
C ILE A 269 15.30 6.19 12.37
N LYS A 270 14.45 5.39 11.72
CA LYS A 270 14.76 4.02 11.27
C LYS A 270 15.95 3.99 10.33
N TYR A 271 16.04 4.95 9.41
CA TYR A 271 17.04 4.96 8.33
C TYR A 271 18.08 6.08 8.43
N TRP A 272 18.16 6.78 9.56
CA TRP A 272 19.08 7.89 9.76
C TRP A 272 20.54 7.54 9.44
N GLN A 273 20.99 6.38 9.88
CA GLN A 273 22.40 5.97 9.73
C GLN A 273 22.76 5.63 8.27
N ARG A 274 21.78 5.24 7.46
CA ARG A 274 21.96 4.97 6.03
C ARG A 274 22.02 6.22 5.17
N GLN A 275 21.74 7.39 5.74
CA GLN A 275 21.66 8.62 4.96
C GLN A 275 23.04 9.29 4.85
N ILE A 276 23.36 9.77 3.64
CA ILE A 276 24.50 10.66 3.38
C ILE A 276 24.25 12.04 4.00
N ILE A 277 25.31 12.84 4.19
CA ILE A 277 25.23 14.12 4.90
C ILE A 277 24.19 15.08 4.32
N ASN A 278 24.09 15.21 2.99
CA ASN A 278 23.11 16.07 2.35
C ASN A 278 21.65 15.63 2.60
N SER A 279 21.42 14.31 2.68
CA SER A 279 20.12 13.76 3.03
C SER A 279 19.78 14.03 4.50
N LYS A 280 20.78 13.89 5.41
CA LYS A 280 20.61 14.21 6.83
C LYS A 280 20.26 15.67 7.05
N LEU A 281 20.93 16.60 6.36
CA LEU A 281 20.62 18.03 6.44
C LEU A 281 19.18 18.32 5.97
N ARG A 282 18.73 17.67 4.89
CA ARG A 282 17.34 17.80 4.42
C ARG A 282 16.34 17.24 5.43
N ILE A 283 16.64 16.12 6.09
CA ILE A 283 15.81 15.55 7.16
C ILE A 283 15.69 16.52 8.33
N ILE A 284 16.82 17.10 8.79
CA ILE A 284 16.82 18.09 9.88
C ILE A 284 15.94 19.27 9.50
N GLY A 285 16.14 19.85 8.31
CA GLY A 285 15.29 20.94 7.81
C GLY A 285 13.81 20.58 7.75
N ALA A 286 13.48 19.38 7.26
CA ALA A 286 12.11 18.90 7.21
C ALA A 286 11.50 18.75 8.61
N VAL A 287 12.24 18.23 9.59
CA VAL A 287 11.78 18.08 10.99
C VAL A 287 11.49 19.45 11.60
N ILE A 288 12.38 20.43 11.39
CA ILE A 288 12.20 21.80 11.88
C ILE A 288 10.94 22.43 11.26
N ILE A 289 10.80 22.35 9.94
CA ILE A 289 9.63 22.90 9.22
C ILE A 289 8.35 22.26 9.74
N ARG A 290 8.30 20.92 9.86
CA ARG A 290 7.13 20.19 10.35
C ARG A 290 6.80 20.53 11.81
N PHE A 291 7.81 20.79 12.64
CA PHE A 291 7.57 21.26 14.00
C PHE A 291 6.87 22.63 14.02
N PHE A 292 7.36 23.58 13.21
CA PHE A 292 6.70 24.90 13.11
C PHE A 292 5.31 24.83 12.45
N GLU A 293 5.12 23.98 11.43
CA GLU A 293 3.78 23.72 10.87
C GLU A 293 2.83 23.17 11.95
N ALA A 294 3.28 22.19 12.74
CA ALA A 294 2.48 21.64 13.84
C ALA A 294 2.18 22.70 14.91
N PHE A 295 3.16 23.52 15.27
CA PHE A 295 3.01 24.55 16.29
C PHE A 295 2.08 25.68 15.86
N LEU A 296 2.20 26.16 14.61
CA LEU A 296 1.48 27.35 14.15
C LEU A 296 0.13 27.01 13.49
N LEU A 297 0.02 25.87 12.81
CA LEU A 297 -1.13 25.58 11.93
C LEU A 297 -1.92 24.34 12.37
N GLU A 298 -1.27 23.36 13.00
CA GLU A 298 -1.85 22.04 13.26
C GLU A 298 -1.53 21.56 14.69
N GLN A 299 -1.85 22.36 15.68
CA GLN A 299 -1.49 22.14 17.08
C GLN A 299 -1.89 20.75 17.63
N TYR A 300 -2.92 20.13 17.05
CA TYR A 300 -3.32 18.77 17.39
C TYR A 300 -2.21 17.71 17.09
N LEU A 301 -1.23 18.03 16.23
CA LEU A 301 -0.10 17.19 15.95
C LEU A 301 0.99 17.23 17.03
N LEU A 302 1.02 18.26 17.87
CA LEU A 302 2.01 18.37 18.95
C LEU A 302 1.92 17.18 19.91
N GLY A 303 0.70 16.70 20.21
CA GLY A 303 0.48 15.50 20.99
C GLY A 303 1.02 14.21 20.33
N SER A 304 1.32 14.25 19.03
CA SER A 304 1.83 13.09 18.30
C SER A 304 3.32 12.82 18.55
N TYR A 305 4.06 13.80 19.05
CA TYR A 305 5.49 13.59 19.39
C TYR A 305 5.68 12.49 20.42
N ARG A 306 4.73 12.29 21.36
CA ARG A 306 4.79 11.17 22.30
C ARG A 306 4.84 9.80 21.60
N TYR A 307 4.06 9.64 20.50
CA TYR A 307 4.04 8.41 19.71
C TYR A 307 5.33 8.23 18.91
N ILE A 308 5.94 9.34 18.43
CA ILE A 308 7.26 9.30 17.79
C ILE A 308 8.32 8.80 18.77
N PHE A 309 8.35 9.33 20.01
CA PHE A 309 9.30 8.88 21.04
C PHE A 309 9.07 7.42 21.47
N GLN A 310 7.83 7.00 21.56
CA GLN A 310 7.49 5.60 21.85
C GLN A 310 7.95 4.69 20.70
N GLY A 311 7.54 4.98 19.47
CA GLY A 311 7.91 4.21 18.28
C GLY A 311 9.43 4.17 18.04
N ALA A 312 10.14 5.25 18.32
CA ALA A 312 11.62 5.32 18.19
C ALA A 312 12.37 4.27 19.00
N LYS A 313 11.76 3.74 20.07
CA LYS A 313 12.35 2.68 20.92
C LYS A 313 12.16 1.30 20.30
N HIS A 314 11.21 1.14 19.42
CA HIS A 314 10.76 -0.14 18.91
C HIS A 314 11.13 -0.38 17.44
N VAL A 315 11.14 0.68 16.61
CA VAL A 315 11.55 0.51 15.21
C VAL A 315 13.01 0.07 15.12
N LYS A 316 13.26 -0.92 14.26
CA LYS A 316 14.63 -1.38 13.97
C LYS A 316 15.38 -0.25 13.27
N LYS A 317 16.61 0.01 13.71
CA LYS A 317 17.50 1.00 13.08
C LYS A 317 18.45 0.31 12.12
N TYR A 318 18.57 0.86 10.91
CA TYR A 318 19.43 0.37 9.83
C TYR A 318 20.66 1.22 9.65
#